data_27171a5206c8fc672ced22e6e72eb002
#
_entry.id   27171a5206c8fc672ced22e6e72eb002
#
_cell.length_a   1.000
_cell.length_b   1.000
_cell.length_c   1.000
_cell.angle_alpha   90.00
_cell.angle_beta   90.00
_cell.angle_gamma   90.00
#
_symmetry.space_group_name_H-M   'P 1'
#
loop_
_entity.id
_entity.type
_entity.pdbx_description
1 polymer ?
#
loop_
_entity_poly.entity_id
_entity_poly.type
_entity_poly.pdbx_seq_one_letter_code
_entity_poly.pdbx_strand_id
1 'polypeptide(L)'
;MTQQIAHVTLLVHDYDEAIAFYTEKLNFRLVVDTPLGPGKRWVLVAPTGSGSTGAALLLAKAEGPEQQNRVGNQAGGRVFLFLHTDDFWRDYDFYTAQGVAFQETPREESYATVVVFADLYGNLWDLLQPKS
;
A
#
# COMPACT_ATOMS: atom_id res chain seq x y z
N MET A 1 -6.13 -1.14 -28.88
CA MET A 1 -6.91 -1.20 -27.64
C MET A 1 -6.00 -0.78 -26.48
N THR A 2 -6.49 0.10 -25.63
CA THR A 2 -5.73 0.59 -24.49
C THR A 2 -6.45 0.23 -23.20
N GLN A 3 -5.76 -0.43 -22.28
CA GLN A 3 -6.32 -0.86 -21.00
C GLN A 3 -5.31 -0.62 -19.90
N GLN A 4 -5.79 -0.48 -18.67
CA GLN A 4 -4.93 -0.41 -17.48
C GLN A 4 -5.70 -0.93 -16.27
N ILE A 5 -4.97 -1.45 -15.30
CA ILE A 5 -5.56 -1.78 -14.00
C ILE A 5 -5.70 -0.47 -13.24
N ALA A 6 -6.94 -0.04 -13.00
CA ALA A 6 -7.21 1.25 -12.37
C ALA A 6 -7.06 1.19 -10.84
N HIS A 7 -7.63 0.15 -10.23
CA HIS A 7 -7.65 0.00 -8.77
C HIS A 7 -7.44 -1.44 -8.36
N VAL A 8 -6.88 -1.62 -7.17
CA VAL A 8 -6.78 -2.90 -6.48
C VAL A 8 -7.48 -2.74 -5.14
N THR A 9 -8.40 -3.66 -4.82
CA THR A 9 -9.11 -3.63 -3.55
C THR A 9 -8.21 -4.05 -2.41
N LEU A 10 -8.17 -3.24 -1.36
CA LEU A 10 -7.49 -3.54 -0.12
C LEU A 10 -8.51 -3.55 1.00
N LEU A 11 -8.70 -4.71 1.63
CA LEU A 11 -9.61 -4.83 2.76
C LEU A 11 -9.01 -4.17 3.99
N VAL A 12 -9.80 -3.37 4.69
CA VAL A 12 -9.38 -2.65 5.88
C VAL A 12 -10.42 -2.83 6.98
N HIS A 13 -10.01 -2.64 8.24
CA HIS A 13 -10.97 -2.67 9.35
C HIS A 13 -11.68 -1.33 9.50
N ASP A 14 -11.01 -0.23 9.17
CA ASP A 14 -11.54 1.11 9.34
C ASP A 14 -10.96 2.03 8.28
N TYR A 15 -11.83 2.86 7.67
CA TYR A 15 -11.38 3.76 6.62
C TYR A 15 -10.38 4.79 7.12
N ASP A 16 -10.69 5.44 8.25
CA ASP A 16 -9.88 6.57 8.71
C ASP A 16 -8.50 6.15 9.18
N GLU A 17 -8.40 5.02 9.89
CA GLU A 17 -7.08 4.54 10.32
C GLU A 17 -6.25 4.09 9.13
N ALA A 18 -6.87 3.50 8.11
CA ALA A 18 -6.16 3.08 6.91
C ALA A 18 -5.70 4.29 6.10
N ILE A 19 -6.56 5.30 5.94
CA ILE A 19 -6.19 6.55 5.28
C ILE A 19 -4.98 7.18 6.00
N ALA A 20 -5.03 7.27 7.33
CA ALA A 20 -3.95 7.85 8.11
C ALA A 20 -2.64 7.11 7.89
N PHE A 21 -2.68 5.78 7.91
CA PHE A 21 -1.47 4.99 7.71
C PHE A 21 -0.87 5.26 6.31
N TYR A 22 -1.68 5.14 5.27
CA TYR A 22 -1.16 5.26 3.92
C TYR A 22 -0.73 6.67 3.58
N THR A 23 -1.43 7.69 4.06
CA THR A 23 -1.05 9.08 3.76
C THR A 23 0.07 9.60 4.64
N GLU A 24 0.06 9.29 5.94
CA GLU A 24 1.04 9.84 6.87
C GLU A 24 2.32 9.01 6.95
N LYS A 25 2.19 7.67 6.97
CA LYS A 25 3.36 6.81 7.15
C LYS A 25 4.00 6.39 5.84
N LEU A 26 3.23 6.18 4.78
CA LEU A 26 3.76 5.80 3.48
C LEU A 26 3.83 6.98 2.50
N ASN A 27 3.34 8.14 2.91
CA ASN A 27 3.33 9.35 2.07
C ASN A 27 2.55 9.18 0.77
N PHE A 28 1.49 8.35 0.80
CA PHE A 28 0.57 8.26 -0.31
C PHE A 28 -0.34 9.48 -0.30
N ARG A 29 -0.99 9.77 -1.42
CA ARG A 29 -2.00 10.82 -1.49
C ARG A 29 -3.39 10.23 -1.43
N LEU A 30 -4.30 10.95 -0.79
CA LEU A 30 -5.73 10.61 -0.81
C LEU A 30 -6.30 11.14 -2.12
N VAL A 31 -6.70 10.23 -3.01
CA VAL A 31 -7.19 10.61 -4.33
C VAL A 31 -8.66 10.98 -4.29
N VAL A 32 -9.46 10.15 -3.62
CA VAL A 32 -10.91 10.32 -3.52
C VAL A 32 -11.37 9.83 -2.16
N ASP A 33 -12.32 10.51 -1.56
CA ASP A 33 -13.00 10.06 -0.36
C ASP A 33 -14.43 10.58 -0.41
N THR A 34 -15.36 9.73 -0.86
CA THR A 34 -16.75 10.10 -1.11
C THR A 34 -17.68 9.16 -0.37
N PRO A 35 -18.64 9.69 0.41
CA PRO A 35 -19.64 8.86 1.04
C PRO A 35 -20.53 8.16 0.00
N LEU A 36 -20.83 6.87 0.25
CA LEU A 36 -21.69 6.09 -0.64
C LEU A 36 -22.99 5.68 0.05
N GLY A 37 -23.17 6.06 1.31
CA GLY A 37 -24.33 5.66 2.12
C GLY A 37 -23.88 5.32 3.53
N PRO A 38 -24.78 4.87 4.41
CA PRO A 38 -24.41 4.58 5.79
C PRO A 38 -23.30 3.55 5.88
N GLY A 39 -22.17 3.95 6.48
CA GLY A 39 -21.04 3.07 6.72
C GLY A 39 -20.22 2.70 5.50
N LYS A 40 -20.48 3.29 4.33
CA LYS A 40 -19.76 3.00 3.10
C LYS A 40 -19.17 4.26 2.49
N ARG A 41 -17.91 4.13 2.03
CA ARG A 41 -17.19 5.23 1.41
C ARG A 41 -16.43 4.71 0.20
N TRP A 42 -16.26 5.57 -0.78
CA TRP A 42 -15.41 5.31 -1.93
C TRP A 42 -14.08 6.01 -1.67
N VAL A 43 -13.06 5.23 -1.32
CA VAL A 43 -11.78 5.78 -0.88
C VAL A 43 -10.66 5.23 -1.74
N LEU A 44 -9.92 6.12 -2.41
CA LEU A 44 -8.75 5.75 -3.19
C LEU A 44 -7.53 6.45 -2.63
N VAL A 45 -6.45 5.69 -2.42
CA VAL A 45 -5.14 6.23 -2.10
C VAL A 45 -4.14 5.73 -3.15
N ALA A 46 -3.12 6.52 -3.42
CA ALA A 46 -2.13 6.19 -4.42
C ALA A 46 -0.76 6.73 -4.02
N PRO A 47 0.33 6.09 -4.45
CA PRO A 47 1.66 6.64 -4.24
C PRO A 47 1.77 8.05 -4.81
N THR A 48 2.60 8.89 -4.19
CA THR A 48 2.89 10.22 -4.71
C THR A 48 3.91 10.11 -5.84
N GLY A 49 3.82 11.02 -6.78
CA GLY A 49 4.76 11.06 -7.89
C GLY A 49 4.14 11.67 -9.12
N SER A 50 4.96 12.09 -10.02
CA SER A 50 4.53 12.74 -11.24
C SER A 50 3.87 11.73 -12.18
N GLY A 51 2.69 12.10 -12.70
CA GLY A 51 2.05 11.38 -13.77
C GLY A 51 1.75 9.93 -13.46
N SER A 52 1.26 9.67 -12.27
CA SER A 52 1.01 8.31 -11.84
C SER A 52 0.18 7.54 -12.86
N THR A 53 0.82 6.60 -13.53
CA THR A 53 0.18 5.65 -14.43
C THR A 53 -0.12 4.34 -13.71
N GLY A 54 0.29 4.23 -12.45
CA GLY A 54 0.07 3.05 -11.65
C GLY A 54 -1.34 2.97 -11.09
N ALA A 55 -1.71 1.78 -10.60
CA ALA A 55 -3.00 1.56 -9.98
C ALA A 55 -3.09 2.24 -8.61
N ALA A 56 -4.30 2.65 -8.25
CA ALA A 56 -4.61 3.11 -6.91
C ALA A 56 -5.10 1.96 -6.04
N LEU A 57 -5.11 2.15 -4.73
CA LEU A 57 -5.72 1.20 -3.80
C LEU A 57 -7.12 1.70 -3.47
N LEU A 58 -8.11 0.82 -3.62
CA LEU A 58 -9.46 1.04 -3.15
C LEU A 58 -9.55 0.48 -1.74
N LEU A 59 -9.67 1.35 -0.74
CA LEU A 59 -9.81 0.91 0.65
C LEU A 59 -11.24 0.48 0.87
N ALA A 60 -11.45 -0.81 1.15
CA ALA A 60 -12.78 -1.39 1.31
C ALA A 60 -12.94 -1.91 2.74
N LYS A 61 -13.87 -1.33 3.49
CA LYS A 61 -14.12 -1.78 4.86
C LYS A 61 -14.67 -3.19 4.83
N ALA A 62 -14.00 -4.10 5.54
CA ALA A 62 -14.37 -5.50 5.58
C ALA A 62 -15.76 -5.69 6.19
N GLU A 63 -16.61 -6.46 5.52
CA GLU A 63 -17.96 -6.79 5.96
C GLU A 63 -18.08 -8.30 6.14
N GLY A 64 -18.52 -8.71 7.32
CA GLY A 64 -18.70 -10.12 7.63
C GLY A 64 -17.42 -10.86 7.93
N PRO A 65 -17.54 -12.07 8.49
CA PRO A 65 -16.37 -12.82 8.99
C PRO A 65 -15.36 -13.16 7.93
N GLU A 66 -15.81 -13.52 6.73
CA GLU A 66 -14.87 -13.93 5.67
C GLU A 66 -13.97 -12.78 5.24
N GLN A 67 -14.54 -11.61 5.01
CA GLN A 67 -13.74 -10.45 4.63
C GLN A 67 -12.86 -9.99 5.78
N GLN A 68 -13.38 -9.98 7.00
CA GLN A 68 -12.60 -9.58 8.18
C GLN A 68 -11.39 -10.49 8.39
N ASN A 69 -11.53 -11.78 8.10
CA ASN A 69 -10.44 -12.74 8.20
C ASN A 69 -9.36 -12.53 7.14
N ARG A 70 -9.67 -11.81 6.07
CA ARG A 70 -8.70 -11.52 5.00
C ARG A 70 -7.94 -10.22 5.22
N VAL A 71 -8.39 -9.36 6.14
CA VAL A 71 -7.67 -8.12 6.43
C VAL A 71 -6.26 -8.44 6.92
N GLY A 72 -5.26 -7.88 6.24
CA GLY A 72 -3.86 -8.14 6.57
C GLY A 72 -3.30 -9.45 6.03
N ASN A 73 -4.12 -10.24 5.32
CA ASN A 73 -3.68 -11.53 4.78
C ASN A 73 -4.32 -11.80 3.41
N GLN A 74 -4.45 -10.77 2.60
CA GLN A 74 -5.09 -10.92 1.30
C GLN A 74 -4.33 -11.84 0.35
N ALA A 75 -3.02 -11.87 0.47
CA ALA A 75 -2.17 -12.68 -0.40
C ALA A 75 -1.74 -13.99 0.25
N GLY A 76 -2.32 -14.36 1.40
CA GLY A 76 -2.02 -15.62 2.05
C GLY A 76 -0.59 -15.74 2.55
N GLY A 77 0.04 -14.63 2.93
CA GLY A 77 1.41 -14.61 3.45
C GLY A 77 2.47 -14.28 2.42
N ARG A 78 2.09 -14.12 1.18
CA ARG A 78 3.03 -13.67 0.14
C ARG A 78 3.10 -12.14 0.12
N VAL A 79 4.14 -11.61 -0.53
CA VAL A 79 4.18 -10.19 -0.85
C VAL A 79 2.97 -9.86 -1.71
N PHE A 80 2.17 -8.92 -1.24
CA PHE A 80 0.93 -8.56 -1.88
C PHE A 80 1.13 -7.55 -3.01
N LEU A 81 1.89 -6.49 -2.75
CA LEU A 81 2.11 -5.43 -3.70
C LEU A 81 3.58 -5.04 -3.74
N PHE A 82 4.01 -4.52 -4.88
CA PHE A 82 5.38 -4.11 -5.14
C PHE A 82 5.38 -2.62 -5.41
N LEU A 83 6.07 -1.86 -4.56
CA LEU A 83 6.16 -0.42 -4.67
C LEU A 83 7.52 -0.04 -5.23
N HIS A 84 7.55 0.41 -6.48
CA HIS A 84 8.76 0.88 -7.10
C HIS A 84 9.03 2.33 -6.68
N THR A 85 10.29 2.64 -6.41
CA THR A 85 10.70 3.99 -6.06
C THR A 85 11.90 4.40 -6.89
N ASP A 86 12.06 5.70 -7.07
CA ASP A 86 13.24 6.27 -7.71
C ASP A 86 14.36 6.60 -6.72
N ASP A 87 14.09 6.47 -5.42
CA ASP A 87 15.09 6.73 -4.38
C ASP A 87 14.80 5.87 -3.15
N PHE A 88 15.38 4.68 -3.14
CA PHE A 88 15.14 3.68 -2.11
C PHE A 88 15.49 4.19 -0.70
N TRP A 89 16.68 4.76 -0.54
CA TRP A 89 17.15 5.12 0.80
C TRP A 89 16.40 6.31 1.39
N ARG A 90 15.96 7.24 0.54
CA ARG A 90 15.09 8.33 0.98
C ARG A 90 13.79 7.76 1.57
N ASP A 91 13.16 6.83 0.87
CA ASP A 91 11.90 6.26 1.30
C ASP A 91 12.07 5.32 2.49
N TYR A 92 13.13 4.52 2.48
CA TYR A 92 13.44 3.65 3.61
C TYR A 92 13.64 4.46 4.89
N ASP A 93 14.40 5.55 4.82
CA ASP A 93 14.65 6.41 5.98
C ASP A 93 13.36 7.08 6.45
N PHE A 94 12.53 7.55 5.53
CA PHE A 94 11.25 8.15 5.87
C PHE A 94 10.35 7.13 6.56
N TYR A 95 10.22 5.94 6.00
CA TYR A 95 9.39 4.88 6.57
C TYR A 95 9.91 4.46 7.95
N THR A 96 11.21 4.37 8.12
CA THR A 96 11.81 4.06 9.41
C THR A 96 11.42 5.12 10.45
N ALA A 97 11.50 6.39 10.09
CA ALA A 97 11.15 7.49 10.98
C ALA A 97 9.65 7.47 11.35
N GLN A 98 8.81 6.96 10.47
CA GLN A 98 7.36 6.83 10.72
C GLN A 98 6.99 5.57 11.49
N GLY A 99 7.95 4.70 11.77
CA GLY A 99 7.68 3.47 12.52
C GLY A 99 7.09 2.34 11.70
N VAL A 100 7.27 2.36 10.38
CA VAL A 100 6.81 1.28 9.50
C VAL A 100 7.52 -0.03 9.89
N ALA A 101 6.77 -1.14 9.91
CA ALA A 101 7.28 -2.43 10.35
C ALA A 101 8.01 -3.16 9.21
N PHE A 102 9.34 -3.04 9.19
CA PHE A 102 10.15 -3.80 8.24
C PHE A 102 10.31 -5.23 8.72
N GLN A 103 10.27 -6.17 7.78
CA GLN A 103 10.36 -7.60 8.09
C GLN A 103 11.78 -8.13 7.96
N GLU A 104 12.69 -7.34 7.43
CA GLU A 104 14.07 -7.72 7.15
C GLU A 104 14.91 -6.46 7.05
N THR A 105 16.23 -6.63 6.94
CA THR A 105 17.11 -5.52 6.55
C THR A 105 17.13 -5.42 5.03
N PRO A 106 17.39 -4.21 4.48
CA PRO A 106 17.47 -4.06 3.03
C PRO A 106 18.46 -5.02 2.37
N ARG A 107 18.07 -5.52 1.21
CA ARG A 107 18.89 -6.47 0.41
C ARG A 107 19.32 -5.82 -0.89
N GLU A 108 20.58 -6.01 -1.25
CA GLU A 108 21.09 -5.62 -2.55
C GLU A 108 21.05 -6.85 -3.46
N GLU A 109 20.08 -6.87 -4.38
CA GLU A 109 19.97 -7.94 -5.36
C GLU A 109 20.54 -7.46 -6.71
N SER A 110 20.78 -8.38 -7.64
CA SER A 110 21.30 -8.00 -8.95
C SER A 110 20.32 -7.12 -9.72
N TYR A 111 19.03 -7.25 -9.45
CA TYR A 111 17.96 -6.57 -10.17
C TYR A 111 17.41 -5.34 -9.43
N ALA A 112 17.62 -5.23 -8.13
CA ALA A 112 17.03 -4.15 -7.33
C ALA A 112 17.64 -4.06 -5.94
N THR A 113 17.49 -2.88 -5.32
CA THR A 113 17.61 -2.73 -3.87
C THR A 113 16.20 -2.89 -3.32
N VAL A 114 16.01 -3.76 -2.33
CA VAL A 114 14.67 -4.18 -1.91
C VAL A 114 14.58 -4.42 -0.41
N VAL A 115 13.41 -4.14 0.15
CA VAL A 115 13.08 -4.52 1.53
C VAL A 115 11.60 -4.84 1.62
N VAL A 116 11.26 -5.83 2.45
CA VAL A 116 9.87 -6.18 2.74
C VAL A 116 9.41 -5.39 3.96
N PHE A 117 8.25 -4.76 3.85
CA PHE A 117 7.60 -4.15 5.00
C PHE A 117 6.15 -4.62 5.10
N ALA A 118 5.55 -4.43 6.28
CA ALA A 118 4.15 -4.74 6.50
C ALA A 118 3.35 -3.45 6.60
N ASP A 119 2.13 -3.44 6.06
CA ASP A 119 1.23 -2.32 6.25
C ASP A 119 0.56 -2.39 7.63
N LEU A 120 -0.40 -1.50 7.87
CA LEU A 120 -1.09 -1.38 9.16
C LEU A 120 -1.67 -2.70 9.64
N TYR A 121 -2.19 -3.52 8.73
CA TYR A 121 -2.87 -4.77 9.06
C TYR A 121 -2.01 -6.01 8.87
N GLY A 122 -0.80 -5.86 8.34
CA GLY A 122 0.13 -6.97 8.16
C GLY A 122 0.28 -7.46 6.73
N ASN A 123 -0.35 -6.83 5.75
CA ASN A 123 -0.09 -7.16 4.35
C ASN A 123 1.37 -6.83 4.02
N LEU A 124 2.03 -7.73 3.32
CA LEU A 124 3.44 -7.57 2.99
C LEU A 124 3.62 -6.83 1.67
N TRP A 125 4.57 -5.90 1.66
CA TRP A 125 4.92 -5.09 0.51
C TRP A 125 6.42 -5.20 0.25
N ASP A 126 6.81 -5.18 -1.02
CA ASP A 126 8.19 -4.91 -1.38
C ASP A 126 8.33 -3.42 -1.70
N LEU A 127 9.26 -2.76 -1.03
CA LEU A 127 9.75 -1.46 -1.47
C LEU A 127 11.01 -1.74 -2.27
N LEU A 128 11.04 -1.36 -3.55
CA LEU A 128 12.19 -1.67 -4.37
C LEU A 128 12.52 -0.59 -5.39
N GLN A 129 13.81 -0.40 -5.58
CA GLN A 129 14.34 0.45 -6.64
C GLN A 129 15.04 -0.44 -7.64
N PRO A 130 14.48 -0.58 -8.85
CA PRO A 130 15.14 -1.39 -9.88
C PRO A 130 16.51 -0.85 -10.23
N LYS A 131 17.45 -1.76 -10.52
CA LYS A 131 18.77 -1.41 -11.03
C LYS A 131 18.71 -1.38 -12.55
N SER A 132 19.35 -0.39 -13.12
CA SER A 132 19.37 -0.23 -14.57
C SER A 132 20.42 -1.09 -15.25
#